data_d0a49403b27848f23dc2cae8ecb62960
#
_entry.id   d0a49403b27848f23dc2cae8ecb62960
#
_cell.length_a   1.000
_cell.length_b   1.000
_cell.length_c   1.000
_cell.angle_alpha   90.00
_cell.angle_beta   90.00
_cell.angle_gamma   90.00
#
_symmetry.space_group_name_H-M   'P 1'
#
loop_
_entity.id
_entity.type
_entity.pdbx_description
1 polymer ?
#
loop_
_entity_poly.entity_id
_entity_poly.type
_entity_poly.pdbx_seq_one_letter_code
_entity_poly.pdbx_strand_id
1 'polypeptide(L)'
;MIDFRYHLVSLIAVFLAVALGIVIGTTQLNEPILADIKGQVTSLEQDKRGLEDQTQALQAQVKTSDAFDTAVAPSLVGNSLAKRKVLLVITNEDVPSDTVDGLSALIEQAGGSVSGTVRLQPGYSDPSNASSLQSYVTGSGLPTGLQLPETDDAGQLVASVLGQVLMVKPGGAPRDTSQISSVLAGLNALDALTAESSSVGAADFAVVLTAGAF
;
A
#
# COMPACT_ATOMS: atom_id res chain seq x y z
N MET A 1 42.67 -59.56 -52.23
CA MET A 1 41.22 -59.67 -51.92
C MET A 1 41.09 -59.37 -50.42
N ILE A 2 40.47 -58.25 -50.07
CA ILE A 2 40.23 -57.90 -48.65
C ILE A 2 39.12 -58.82 -48.21
N ASP A 3 39.41 -59.68 -47.23
CA ASP A 3 38.45 -60.67 -46.74
C ASP A 3 37.26 -59.95 -46.06
N PHE A 4 36.10 -60.07 -46.66
CA PHE A 4 34.83 -59.56 -46.14
C PHE A 4 34.57 -59.97 -44.68
N ARG A 5 35.13 -61.13 -44.27
CA ARG A 5 35.07 -61.64 -42.88
C ARG A 5 35.74 -60.70 -41.86
N TYR A 6 36.85 -60.07 -42.16
CA TYR A 6 37.56 -59.15 -41.29
C TYR A 6 36.82 -57.82 -41.18
N HIS A 7 36.18 -57.34 -42.24
CA HIS A 7 35.34 -56.12 -42.15
C HIS A 7 34.12 -56.36 -41.32
N LEU A 8 33.48 -57.52 -41.42
CA LEU A 8 32.32 -57.84 -40.60
C LEU A 8 32.68 -57.92 -39.11
N VAL A 9 33.76 -58.57 -38.72
CA VAL A 9 34.22 -58.64 -37.33
C VAL A 9 34.62 -57.30 -36.82
N SER A 10 35.28 -56.44 -37.57
CA SER A 10 35.64 -55.09 -37.17
C SER A 10 34.39 -54.22 -36.94
N LEU A 11 33.38 -54.32 -37.81
CA LEU A 11 32.11 -53.60 -37.67
C LEU A 11 31.38 -54.02 -36.41
N ILE A 12 31.28 -55.32 -36.13
CA ILE A 12 30.65 -55.85 -34.90
C ILE A 12 31.40 -55.35 -33.67
N ALA A 13 32.74 -55.36 -33.68
CA ALA A 13 33.53 -54.88 -32.54
C ALA A 13 33.30 -53.39 -32.27
N VAL A 14 33.17 -52.55 -33.30
CA VAL A 14 32.87 -51.14 -33.14
C VAL A 14 31.46 -50.90 -32.58
N PHE A 15 30.47 -51.61 -33.10
CA PHE A 15 29.09 -51.53 -32.55
C PHE A 15 28.99 -51.99 -31.09
N LEU A 16 29.73 -53.05 -30.75
CA LEU A 16 29.77 -53.56 -29.38
C LEU A 16 30.46 -52.55 -28.43
N ALA A 17 31.56 -51.95 -28.89
CA ALA A 17 32.24 -50.90 -28.12
C ALA A 17 31.36 -49.67 -27.88
N VAL A 18 30.63 -49.19 -28.92
CA VAL A 18 29.69 -48.08 -28.82
C VAL A 18 28.52 -48.41 -27.88
N ALA A 19 27.93 -49.61 -28.03
CA ALA A 19 26.85 -50.06 -27.17
C ALA A 19 27.28 -50.15 -25.70
N LEU A 20 28.44 -50.70 -25.41
CA LEU A 20 29.02 -50.73 -24.05
C LEU A 20 29.31 -49.30 -23.52
N GLY A 21 29.83 -48.42 -24.36
CA GLY A 21 30.10 -47.02 -24.01
C GLY A 21 28.82 -46.26 -23.61
N ILE A 22 27.74 -46.47 -24.36
CA ILE A 22 26.43 -45.85 -24.03
C ILE A 22 25.88 -46.39 -22.71
N VAL A 23 25.90 -47.72 -22.52
CA VAL A 23 25.39 -48.33 -21.26
C VAL A 23 26.17 -47.85 -20.04
N ILE A 24 27.49 -47.84 -20.12
CA ILE A 24 28.34 -47.37 -19.01
C ILE A 24 28.16 -45.85 -18.81
N GLY A 25 28.07 -45.06 -19.87
CA GLY A 25 27.88 -43.61 -19.79
C GLY A 25 26.56 -43.19 -19.18
N THR A 26 25.48 -43.94 -19.46
CA THR A 26 24.14 -43.60 -18.90
C THR A 26 23.96 -44.05 -17.45
N THR A 27 24.60 -45.10 -17.01
CA THR A 27 24.47 -45.60 -15.63
C THR A 27 25.34 -44.86 -14.64
N GLN A 28 26.52 -44.43 -15.03
CA GLN A 28 27.48 -43.77 -14.12
C GLN A 28 27.18 -42.26 -13.85
N LEU A 29 26.49 -41.59 -14.77
CA LEU A 29 26.25 -40.16 -14.71
C LEU A 29 24.91 -39.76 -14.06
N ASN A 30 23.95 -40.68 -13.99
CA ASN A 30 22.60 -40.35 -13.48
C ASN A 30 22.46 -40.44 -11.95
N GLU A 31 23.19 -41.35 -11.30
CA GLU A 31 23.07 -41.52 -9.83
C GLU A 31 23.53 -40.32 -9.01
N PRO A 32 24.73 -39.70 -9.23
CA PRO A 32 25.17 -38.55 -8.46
C PRO A 32 24.28 -37.32 -8.68
N ILE A 33 23.84 -37.06 -9.91
CA ILE A 33 22.96 -35.93 -10.23
C ILE A 33 21.60 -36.08 -9.56
N LEU A 34 21.01 -37.28 -9.56
CA LEU A 34 19.75 -37.57 -8.88
C LEU A 34 19.87 -37.46 -7.36
N ALA A 35 21.03 -37.84 -6.79
CA ALA A 35 21.30 -37.69 -5.36
C ALA A 35 21.41 -36.20 -4.96
N ASP A 36 22.13 -35.41 -5.76
CA ASP A 36 22.28 -33.97 -5.54
C ASP A 36 20.93 -33.24 -5.67
N ILE A 37 20.12 -33.56 -6.69
CA ILE A 37 18.78 -32.96 -6.86
C ILE A 37 17.87 -33.33 -5.69
N LYS A 38 17.87 -34.61 -5.24
CA LYS A 38 17.12 -35.03 -4.09
C LYS A 38 17.58 -34.30 -2.81
N GLY A 39 18.88 -34.11 -2.64
CA GLY A 39 19.45 -33.34 -1.53
C GLY A 39 18.97 -31.88 -1.54
N GLN A 40 19.03 -31.24 -2.71
CA GLN A 40 18.55 -29.86 -2.87
C GLN A 40 17.04 -29.72 -2.64
N VAL A 41 16.24 -30.66 -3.16
CA VAL A 41 14.79 -30.68 -2.93
C VAL A 41 14.49 -30.84 -1.42
N THR A 42 15.18 -31.75 -0.73
CA THR A 42 14.98 -31.96 0.71
C THR A 42 15.38 -30.70 1.52
N SER A 43 16.49 -30.07 1.16
CA SER A 43 16.91 -28.80 1.78
C SER A 43 15.90 -27.70 1.54
N LEU A 44 15.41 -27.54 0.30
CA LEU A 44 14.40 -26.54 -0.03
C LEU A 44 13.07 -26.77 0.70
N GLU A 45 12.67 -28.04 0.87
CA GLU A 45 11.49 -28.39 1.67
C GLU A 45 11.68 -28.04 3.15
N GLN A 46 12.88 -28.23 3.70
CA GLN A 46 13.20 -27.84 5.08
C GLN A 46 13.21 -26.32 5.24
N ASP A 47 13.84 -25.61 4.32
CA ASP A 47 13.86 -24.14 4.31
C ASP A 47 12.43 -23.57 4.20
N LYS A 48 11.62 -24.14 3.31
CA LYS A 48 10.21 -23.77 3.15
C LYS A 48 9.42 -23.96 4.46
N ARG A 49 9.55 -25.12 5.11
CA ARG A 49 8.90 -25.37 6.41
C ARG A 49 9.38 -24.39 7.47
N GLY A 50 10.70 -24.13 7.53
CA GLY A 50 11.25 -23.15 8.45
C GLY A 50 10.70 -21.74 8.24
N LEU A 51 10.51 -21.32 6.99
CA LEU A 51 9.87 -20.04 6.66
C LEU A 51 8.37 -20.03 7.00
N GLU A 52 7.66 -21.11 6.76
CA GLU A 52 6.25 -21.28 7.14
C GLU A 52 6.07 -21.17 8.66
N ASP A 53 6.91 -21.86 9.43
CA ASP A 53 6.90 -21.81 10.90
C ASP A 53 7.22 -20.40 11.43
N GLN A 54 8.23 -19.73 10.85
CA GLN A 54 8.55 -18.34 11.18
C GLN A 54 7.40 -17.39 10.86
N THR A 55 6.76 -17.57 9.70
CA THR A 55 5.61 -16.74 9.29
C THR A 55 4.44 -16.94 10.26
N GLN A 56 4.14 -18.17 10.66
CA GLN A 56 3.11 -18.46 11.65
C GLN A 56 3.43 -17.86 13.03
N ALA A 57 4.69 -17.95 13.45
CA ALA A 57 5.13 -17.36 14.73
C ALA A 57 5.00 -15.84 14.72
N LEU A 58 5.41 -15.18 13.64
CA LEU A 58 5.26 -13.74 13.45
C LEU A 58 3.79 -13.31 13.43
N GLN A 59 2.94 -14.05 12.71
CA GLN A 59 1.49 -13.78 12.68
C GLN A 59 0.87 -13.93 14.06
N ALA A 60 1.26 -14.94 14.82
CA ALA A 60 0.79 -15.12 16.20
C ALA A 60 1.25 -13.97 17.12
N GLN A 61 2.49 -13.50 16.94
CA GLN A 61 3.01 -12.36 17.69
C GLN A 61 2.27 -11.05 17.34
N VAL A 62 2.05 -10.78 16.05
CA VAL A 62 1.25 -9.61 15.61
C VAL A 62 -0.15 -9.68 16.20
N LYS A 63 -0.84 -10.82 16.09
CA LYS A 63 -2.17 -11.01 16.65
C LYS A 63 -2.23 -10.79 18.17
N THR A 64 -1.19 -11.20 18.90
CA THR A 64 -1.11 -10.97 20.35
C THR A 64 -0.89 -9.49 20.67
N SER A 65 -0.04 -8.80 19.89
CA SER A 65 0.16 -7.35 19.99
C SER A 65 -1.13 -6.59 19.72
N ASP A 66 -1.82 -6.92 18.63
CA ASP A 66 -3.09 -6.27 18.26
C ASP A 66 -4.16 -6.47 19.33
N ALA A 67 -4.23 -7.67 19.91
CA ALA A 67 -5.16 -7.95 21.01
C ALA A 67 -4.84 -7.13 22.27
N PHE A 68 -3.56 -6.98 22.59
CA PHE A 68 -3.11 -6.14 23.71
C PHE A 68 -3.45 -4.65 23.44
N ASP A 69 -3.10 -4.15 22.25
CA ASP A 69 -3.36 -2.77 21.86
C ASP A 69 -4.85 -2.46 21.89
N THR A 70 -5.69 -3.38 21.38
CA THR A 70 -7.16 -3.24 21.44
C THR A 70 -7.69 -3.23 22.87
N ALA A 71 -7.12 -4.02 23.78
CA ALA A 71 -7.54 -4.08 25.16
C ALA A 71 -7.11 -2.84 25.97
N VAL A 72 -5.96 -2.25 25.65
CA VAL A 72 -5.38 -1.11 26.38
C VAL A 72 -5.82 0.23 25.81
N ALA A 73 -6.07 0.33 24.51
CA ALA A 73 -6.44 1.56 23.81
C ALA A 73 -7.57 2.34 24.50
N PRO A 74 -8.71 1.74 24.94
CA PRO A 74 -9.77 2.48 25.61
C PRO A 74 -9.33 3.20 26.88
N SER A 75 -8.38 2.60 27.61
CA SER A 75 -7.84 3.16 28.85
C SER A 75 -6.88 4.31 28.60
N LEU A 76 -6.13 4.25 27.49
CA LEU A 76 -5.14 5.27 27.12
C LEU A 76 -5.77 6.48 26.44
N VAL A 77 -6.75 6.25 25.55
CA VAL A 77 -7.35 7.32 24.74
C VAL A 77 -8.66 7.85 25.29
N GLY A 78 -9.23 7.23 26.33
CA GLY A 78 -10.54 7.57 26.86
C GLY A 78 -10.70 9.07 27.13
N ASN A 79 -11.69 9.70 26.50
CA ASN A 79 -12.01 11.12 26.56
C ASN A 79 -10.91 12.11 26.11
N SER A 80 -9.79 11.63 25.53
CA SER A 80 -8.70 12.52 25.05
C SER A 80 -9.15 13.44 23.92
N LEU A 81 -10.14 13.02 23.13
CA LEU A 81 -10.76 13.79 22.05
C LEU A 81 -12.19 14.24 22.37
N ALA A 82 -12.54 14.38 23.64
CA ALA A 82 -13.89 14.73 24.04
C ALA A 82 -14.40 15.99 23.32
N LYS A 83 -15.52 15.87 22.60
CA LYS A 83 -16.15 16.93 21.80
C LYS A 83 -15.29 17.48 20.66
N ARG A 84 -14.21 16.81 20.26
CA ARG A 84 -13.37 17.20 19.14
C ARG A 84 -13.80 16.49 17.86
N LYS A 85 -13.64 17.19 16.75
CA LYS A 85 -13.90 16.68 15.41
C LYS A 85 -12.60 16.40 14.70
N VAL A 86 -12.49 15.22 14.09
CA VAL A 86 -11.29 14.78 13.39
C VAL A 86 -11.64 14.55 11.92
N LEU A 87 -10.84 15.14 11.03
CA LEU A 87 -10.89 14.86 9.59
C LEU A 87 -9.91 13.75 9.26
N LEU A 88 -10.32 12.77 8.48
CA LEU A 88 -9.43 11.76 7.91
C LEU A 88 -9.05 12.16 6.49
N VAL A 89 -7.76 12.20 6.23
CA VAL A 89 -7.20 12.49 4.90
C VAL A 89 -6.40 11.28 4.43
N ILE A 90 -6.84 10.65 3.37
CA ILE A 90 -6.22 9.47 2.77
C ILE A 90 -5.42 9.93 1.55
N THR A 91 -4.12 9.59 1.50
CA THR A 91 -3.22 10.10 0.46
C THR A 91 -3.13 9.23 -0.77
N ASN A 92 -3.50 7.95 -0.66
CA ASN A 92 -3.42 7.00 -1.78
C ASN A 92 -4.44 5.86 -1.64
N GLU A 93 -4.58 5.08 -2.71
CA GLU A 93 -5.52 3.95 -2.78
C GLU A 93 -5.07 2.72 -1.95
N ASP A 94 -3.79 2.64 -1.60
CA ASP A 94 -3.21 1.50 -0.88
C ASP A 94 -3.63 1.45 0.61
N VAL A 95 -4.23 2.51 1.14
CA VAL A 95 -4.73 2.52 2.53
C VAL A 95 -5.95 1.59 2.63
N PRO A 96 -5.87 0.50 3.42
CA PRO A 96 -6.97 -0.43 3.58
C PRO A 96 -8.18 0.23 4.28
N SER A 97 -9.39 -0.10 3.85
CA SER A 97 -10.63 0.37 4.49
C SER A 97 -10.71 0.00 5.96
N ASP A 98 -10.27 -1.22 6.32
CA ASP A 98 -10.24 -1.70 7.71
C ASP A 98 -9.39 -0.80 8.62
N THR A 99 -8.32 -0.19 8.09
CA THR A 99 -7.49 0.77 8.84
C THR A 99 -8.25 2.07 9.10
N VAL A 100 -9.00 2.56 8.11
CA VAL A 100 -9.83 3.77 8.25
C VAL A 100 -10.96 3.53 9.24
N ASP A 101 -11.62 2.37 9.17
CA ASP A 101 -12.70 1.98 10.07
C ASP A 101 -12.19 1.79 11.51
N GLY A 102 -11.05 1.11 11.68
CA GLY A 102 -10.41 0.93 12.97
C GLY A 102 -10.02 2.27 13.63
N LEU A 103 -9.47 3.20 12.84
CA LEU A 103 -9.13 4.54 13.34
C LEU A 103 -10.38 5.34 13.70
N SER A 104 -11.43 5.24 12.90
CA SER A 104 -12.71 5.90 13.18
C SER A 104 -13.30 5.41 14.51
N ALA A 105 -13.29 4.11 14.74
CA ALA A 105 -13.72 3.52 16.02
C ALA A 105 -12.86 4.00 17.21
N LEU A 106 -11.55 4.13 17.00
CA LEU A 106 -10.63 4.63 18.03
C LEU A 106 -10.90 6.11 18.38
N ILE A 107 -11.19 6.94 17.38
CA ILE A 107 -11.58 8.35 17.58
C ILE A 107 -12.88 8.43 18.38
N GLU A 108 -13.86 7.59 18.09
CA GLU A 108 -15.13 7.52 18.83
C GLU A 108 -14.92 7.07 20.28
N GLN A 109 -14.07 6.05 20.52
CA GLN A 109 -13.67 5.62 21.86
C GLN A 109 -12.97 6.74 22.64
N ALA A 110 -12.20 7.58 21.95
CA ALA A 110 -11.58 8.76 22.55
C ALA A 110 -12.57 9.89 22.86
N GLY A 111 -13.85 9.73 22.59
CA GLY A 111 -14.91 10.73 22.80
C GLY A 111 -14.97 11.80 21.70
N GLY A 112 -14.24 11.61 20.61
CA GLY A 112 -14.27 12.46 19.42
C GLY A 112 -15.33 12.02 18.41
N SER A 113 -15.36 12.69 17.28
CA SER A 113 -16.17 12.29 16.12
C SER A 113 -15.42 12.55 14.82
N VAL A 114 -15.61 11.69 13.82
CA VAL A 114 -15.07 11.92 12.47
C VAL A 114 -15.97 12.94 11.76
N SER A 115 -15.39 14.07 11.34
CA SER A 115 -16.11 15.13 10.60
C SER A 115 -16.28 14.83 9.12
N GLY A 116 -15.54 13.85 8.62
CA GLY A 116 -15.56 13.38 7.25
C GLY A 116 -14.24 12.72 6.87
N THR A 117 -14.26 12.05 5.72
CA THR A 117 -13.09 11.41 5.13
C THR A 117 -12.91 11.95 3.71
N VAL A 118 -11.69 12.35 3.40
CA VAL A 118 -11.27 12.87 2.10
C VAL A 118 -10.11 12.05 1.59
N ARG A 119 -10.19 11.58 0.35
CA ARG A 119 -9.12 10.86 -0.34
C ARG A 119 -8.51 11.72 -1.42
N LEU A 120 -7.19 11.86 -1.42
CA LEU A 120 -6.47 12.49 -2.53
C LEU A 120 -6.49 11.56 -3.74
N GLN A 121 -6.67 12.14 -4.90
CA GLN A 121 -6.67 11.46 -6.19
C GLN A 121 -5.36 11.72 -6.94
N PRO A 122 -4.99 10.88 -7.93
CA PRO A 122 -3.77 11.08 -8.71
C PRO A 122 -3.63 12.48 -9.31
N GLY A 123 -4.72 13.12 -9.70
CA GLY A 123 -4.74 14.47 -10.23
C GLY A 123 -4.24 15.56 -9.27
N TYR A 124 -4.15 15.26 -7.95
CA TYR A 124 -3.55 16.19 -6.99
C TYR A 124 -2.05 16.42 -7.22
N SER A 125 -1.33 15.36 -7.60
CA SER A 125 0.12 15.38 -7.82
C SER A 125 0.52 15.31 -9.30
N ASP A 126 -0.44 15.26 -10.23
CA ASP A 126 -0.18 15.22 -11.67
C ASP A 126 0.29 16.60 -12.17
N PRO A 127 1.52 16.70 -12.71
CA PRO A 127 2.02 17.96 -13.27
C PRO A 127 1.14 18.53 -14.39
N SER A 128 0.45 17.68 -15.15
CA SER A 128 -0.45 18.12 -16.22
C SER A 128 -1.68 18.86 -15.69
N ASN A 129 -2.07 18.62 -14.45
CA ASN A 129 -3.22 19.21 -13.78
C ASN A 129 -2.85 20.48 -12.96
N ALA A 130 -1.56 20.74 -12.77
CA ALA A 130 -1.08 21.83 -11.91
C ALA A 130 -1.64 23.20 -12.28
N SER A 131 -1.71 23.54 -13.58
CA SER A 131 -2.24 24.83 -14.05
C SER A 131 -3.76 24.95 -13.78
N SER A 132 -4.51 23.86 -13.87
CA SER A 132 -5.95 23.84 -13.58
C SER A 132 -6.21 24.04 -12.09
N LEU A 133 -5.44 23.34 -11.24
CA LEU A 133 -5.49 23.48 -9.79
C LEU A 133 -5.13 24.90 -9.36
N GLN A 134 -4.04 25.46 -9.89
CA GLN A 134 -3.62 26.83 -9.60
C GLN A 134 -4.70 27.84 -10.02
N SER A 135 -5.28 27.69 -11.21
CA SER A 135 -6.36 28.55 -11.68
C SER A 135 -7.59 28.47 -10.80
N TYR A 136 -7.93 27.28 -10.31
CA TYR A 136 -9.05 27.07 -9.40
C TYR A 136 -8.82 27.77 -8.06
N VAL A 137 -7.65 27.57 -7.42
CA VAL A 137 -7.36 28.13 -6.08
C VAL A 137 -7.08 29.63 -6.07
N THR A 138 -6.72 30.21 -7.21
CA THR A 138 -6.56 31.67 -7.36
C THR A 138 -7.81 32.35 -7.92
N GLY A 139 -8.80 31.57 -8.34
CA GLY A 139 -10.05 32.07 -8.93
C GLY A 139 -11.05 32.62 -7.92
N SER A 140 -12.09 33.25 -8.43
CA SER A 140 -13.14 33.91 -7.61
C SER A 140 -14.18 32.95 -7.01
N GLY A 141 -14.07 31.64 -7.27
CA GLY A 141 -15.03 30.61 -6.80
C GLY A 141 -14.81 30.14 -5.37
N LEU A 142 -13.74 30.58 -4.71
CA LEU A 142 -13.41 30.17 -3.35
C LEU A 142 -14.07 31.10 -2.31
N PRO A 143 -14.29 30.60 -1.07
CA PRO A 143 -14.75 31.44 0.04
C PRO A 143 -13.82 32.62 0.31
N THR A 144 -14.39 33.75 0.65
CA THR A 144 -13.61 34.95 0.99
C THR A 144 -12.78 34.79 2.24
N GLY A 145 -11.65 35.51 2.32
CA GLY A 145 -10.79 35.56 3.50
C GLY A 145 -9.79 34.40 3.59
N LEU A 146 -9.57 33.65 2.52
CA LEU A 146 -8.46 32.71 2.39
C LEU A 146 -7.16 33.47 2.13
N GLN A 147 -6.08 33.06 2.81
CA GLN A 147 -4.74 33.58 2.62
C GLN A 147 -3.89 32.52 1.92
N LEU A 148 -3.59 32.74 0.66
CA LEU A 148 -2.75 31.84 -0.10
C LEU A 148 -1.28 32.13 0.19
N PRO A 149 -0.42 31.10 0.28
CA PRO A 149 1.03 31.30 0.35
C PRO A 149 1.57 31.83 -0.99
N GLU A 150 2.67 32.54 -0.93
CA GLU A 150 3.40 33.00 -2.11
C GLU A 150 4.23 31.86 -2.70
N THR A 151 3.59 31.00 -3.47
CA THR A 151 4.21 29.81 -4.12
C THR A 151 3.55 29.55 -5.46
N ASP A 152 4.31 29.00 -6.39
CA ASP A 152 3.81 28.49 -7.68
C ASP A 152 3.46 27.00 -7.62
N ASP A 153 3.67 26.32 -6.47
CA ASP A 153 3.34 24.92 -6.29
C ASP A 153 1.83 24.76 -6.07
N ALA A 154 1.18 24.17 -7.07
CA ALA A 154 -0.27 23.91 -7.04
C ALA A 154 -0.70 23.04 -5.86
N GLY A 155 0.10 22.03 -5.48
CA GLY A 155 -0.17 21.15 -4.35
C GLY A 155 -0.15 21.90 -3.02
N GLN A 156 0.84 22.80 -2.82
CA GLN A 156 0.89 23.66 -1.62
C GLN A 156 -0.28 24.63 -1.56
N LEU A 157 -0.67 25.20 -2.70
CA LEU A 157 -1.84 26.09 -2.77
C LEU A 157 -3.11 25.34 -2.39
N VAL A 158 -3.36 24.17 -2.97
CA VAL A 158 -4.53 23.32 -2.64
C VAL A 158 -4.50 22.90 -1.17
N ALA A 159 -3.35 22.45 -0.65
CA ALA A 159 -3.22 22.08 0.76
C ALA A 159 -3.54 23.25 1.70
N SER A 160 -3.07 24.47 1.34
CA SER A 160 -3.38 25.68 2.11
C SER A 160 -4.87 26.01 2.10
N VAL A 161 -5.54 25.90 0.96
CA VAL A 161 -7.00 26.07 0.85
C VAL A 161 -7.73 25.03 1.71
N LEU A 162 -7.39 23.75 1.56
CA LEU A 162 -8.00 22.67 2.36
C LEU A 162 -7.80 22.90 3.86
N GLY A 163 -6.60 23.25 4.29
CA GLY A 163 -6.32 23.54 5.69
C GLY A 163 -7.16 24.70 6.23
N GLN A 164 -7.34 25.77 5.45
CA GLN A 164 -8.12 26.93 5.87
C GLN A 164 -9.64 26.72 5.78
N VAL A 165 -10.09 25.81 4.92
CA VAL A 165 -11.53 25.52 4.73
C VAL A 165 -12.01 24.43 5.69
N LEU A 166 -11.21 23.37 5.89
CA LEU A 166 -11.59 22.19 6.67
C LEU A 166 -11.19 22.28 8.14
N MET A 167 -10.16 23.06 8.49
CA MET A 167 -9.67 23.15 9.86
C MET A 167 -10.22 24.37 10.59
N VAL A 168 -10.65 24.16 11.83
CA VAL A 168 -11.08 25.23 12.73
C VAL A 168 -9.85 25.86 13.39
N LYS A 169 -9.63 27.16 13.19
CA LYS A 169 -8.56 27.87 13.90
C LYS A 169 -8.87 27.94 15.39
N PRO A 170 -7.86 27.89 16.27
CA PRO A 170 -8.08 28.05 17.70
C PRO A 170 -8.86 29.35 18.01
N GLY A 171 -10.03 29.23 18.66
CA GLY A 171 -10.89 30.37 18.95
C GLY A 171 -11.69 30.92 17.75
N GLY A 172 -11.57 30.31 16.56
CA GLY A 172 -12.33 30.68 15.36
C GLY A 172 -13.67 29.93 15.28
N ALA A 173 -14.58 30.48 14.46
CA ALA A 173 -15.81 29.79 14.10
C ALA A 173 -15.53 28.80 12.95
N PRO A 174 -16.20 27.62 12.96
CA PRO A 174 -16.13 26.70 11.82
C PRO A 174 -16.74 27.35 10.57
N ARG A 175 -16.21 27.01 9.40
CA ARG A 175 -16.82 27.41 8.13
C ARG A 175 -18.14 26.68 7.88
N ASP A 176 -18.97 27.31 7.10
CA ASP A 176 -20.28 26.76 6.74
C ASP A 176 -20.09 25.50 5.86
N THR A 177 -20.87 24.45 6.12
CA THR A 177 -20.80 23.19 5.39
C THR A 177 -21.02 23.36 3.89
N SER A 178 -21.84 24.36 3.49
CA SER A 178 -22.05 24.68 2.08
C SER A 178 -20.79 25.20 1.39
N GLN A 179 -19.99 26.01 2.09
CA GLN A 179 -18.72 26.51 1.57
C GLN A 179 -17.69 25.37 1.43
N ILE A 180 -17.64 24.49 2.44
CA ILE A 180 -16.79 23.31 2.42
C ILE A 180 -17.15 22.43 1.22
N SER A 181 -18.44 22.11 1.07
CA SER A 181 -18.94 21.26 -0.02
C SER A 181 -18.64 21.84 -1.41
N SER A 182 -18.76 23.17 -1.58
CA SER A 182 -18.45 23.83 -2.84
C SER A 182 -16.96 23.71 -3.21
N VAL A 183 -16.06 23.88 -2.23
CA VAL A 183 -14.62 23.74 -2.45
C VAL A 183 -14.25 22.30 -2.78
N LEU A 184 -14.79 21.34 -2.03
CA LEU A 184 -14.54 19.93 -2.27
C LEU A 184 -15.09 19.47 -3.64
N ALA A 185 -16.28 19.94 -4.04
CA ALA A 185 -16.85 19.65 -5.34
C ALA A 185 -15.99 20.19 -6.49
N GLY A 186 -15.44 21.39 -6.36
CA GLY A 186 -14.54 21.97 -7.35
C GLY A 186 -13.22 21.19 -7.48
N LEU A 187 -12.62 20.78 -6.38
CA LEU A 187 -11.41 19.94 -6.38
C LEU A 187 -11.68 18.52 -6.87
N ASN A 188 -12.85 17.98 -6.60
CA ASN A 188 -13.30 16.69 -7.14
C ASN A 188 -13.45 16.76 -8.69
N ALA A 189 -14.01 17.83 -9.20
CA ALA A 189 -14.16 18.03 -10.66
C ALA A 189 -12.80 18.11 -11.39
N LEU A 190 -11.72 18.44 -10.67
CA LEU A 190 -10.34 18.47 -11.15
C LEU A 190 -9.57 17.18 -10.83
N ASP A 191 -10.25 16.13 -10.40
CA ASP A 191 -9.64 14.84 -10.01
C ASP A 191 -8.52 14.98 -8.95
N ALA A 192 -8.60 16.03 -8.12
CA ALA A 192 -7.60 16.25 -7.06
C ALA A 192 -7.93 15.52 -5.77
N LEU A 193 -9.22 15.37 -5.46
CA LEU A 193 -9.68 14.67 -4.27
C LEU A 193 -11.11 14.15 -4.43
N THR A 194 -11.47 13.20 -3.58
CA THR A 194 -12.85 12.70 -3.45
C THR A 194 -13.26 12.71 -1.98
N ALA A 195 -14.45 13.20 -1.68
CA ALA A 195 -15.06 13.04 -0.36
C ALA A 195 -15.71 11.66 -0.28
N GLU A 196 -15.25 10.81 0.65
CA GLU A 196 -15.83 9.47 0.86
C GLU A 196 -17.05 9.50 1.77
N SER A 197 -17.19 10.55 2.58
CA SER A 197 -18.35 10.77 3.43
C SER A 197 -19.44 11.54 2.69
N SER A 198 -20.70 11.27 3.01
CA SER A 198 -21.86 11.98 2.46
C SER A 198 -21.84 13.49 2.76
N SER A 199 -21.16 13.88 3.83
CA SER A 199 -20.89 15.27 4.20
C SER A 199 -19.54 15.37 4.89
N VAL A 200 -18.80 16.42 4.59
CA VAL A 200 -17.56 16.76 5.26
C VAL A 200 -17.75 18.07 6.00
N GLY A 201 -17.47 18.06 7.29
CA GLY A 201 -17.56 19.24 8.14
C GLY A 201 -16.18 19.77 8.56
N ALA A 202 -16.17 20.95 9.17
CA ALA A 202 -14.97 21.50 9.76
C ALA A 202 -14.49 20.64 10.96
N ALA A 203 -13.17 20.51 11.10
CA ALA A 203 -12.49 19.68 12.08
C ALA A 203 -11.52 20.45 12.95
N ASP A 204 -11.32 19.99 14.18
CA ASP A 204 -10.29 20.50 15.10
C ASP A 204 -8.91 19.90 14.76
N PHE A 205 -8.88 18.66 14.30
CA PHE A 205 -7.67 17.91 13.94
C PHE A 205 -7.83 17.21 12.59
N ALA A 206 -6.71 17.02 11.91
CA ALA A 206 -6.65 16.16 10.73
C ALA A 206 -5.66 15.02 10.99
N VAL A 207 -6.05 13.80 10.61
CA VAL A 207 -5.17 12.64 10.58
C VAL A 207 -4.94 12.26 9.13
N VAL A 208 -3.68 12.25 8.73
CA VAL A 208 -3.26 11.87 7.38
C VAL A 208 -2.85 10.41 7.39
N LEU A 209 -3.51 9.62 6.55
CA LEU A 209 -3.25 8.20 6.36
C LEU A 209 -2.55 8.01 5.03
N THR A 210 -1.43 7.31 5.06
CA THR A 210 -0.68 6.90 3.87
C THR A 210 -0.26 5.45 4.01
N ALA A 211 -0.25 4.71 2.92
CA ALA A 211 0.25 3.34 2.86
C ALA A 211 1.18 3.18 1.65
N GLY A 212 2.00 2.12 1.66
CA GLY A 212 2.97 1.83 0.62
C GLY A 212 4.42 2.00 1.08
N ALA A 213 5.34 1.50 0.26
CA ALA A 213 6.78 1.70 0.47
C ALA A 213 7.18 3.10 -0.03
N PHE A 214 7.92 3.80 0.80
CA PHE A 214 8.58 5.06 0.45
C PHE A 214 9.89 4.79 -0.27
#